data_d8ddce9ef96b5afb637e67909789006d
#
_entry.id   d8ddce9ef96b5afb637e67909789006d
#
_cell.length_a   1.000
_cell.length_b   1.000
_cell.length_c   1.000
_cell.angle_alpha   90.00
_cell.angle_beta   90.00
_cell.angle_gamma   90.00
#
_symmetry.space_group_name_H-M   'P 1'
#
loop_
_entity.id
_entity.type
_entity.pdbx_description
1 polymer ?
#
loop_
_entity_poly.entity_id
_entity_poly.type
_entity_poly.pdbx_seq_one_letter_code
_entity_poly.pdbx_strand_id
1 'polypeptide(L)'
;KLAKKHGVDIKLVGGKRNSEYFYIECKGKSYAKSAKSINREGWLYALGQIITRMDVKRYSVSKTDGRISGINHAYKYGLGLYWESAQVALRRIPKEVAEVLCLHIFSVNDDGKVKYFTPSMFGKEYNKEKF
;
A
#
# COMPACT_ATOMS: atom_id res chain seq x y z
N LYS A 1 -11.48 -23.50 17.59
CA LYS A 1 -10.56 -22.37 17.72
C LYS A 1 -10.80 -21.40 16.56
N LEU A 2 -11.34 -20.24 16.87
CA LEU A 2 -11.40 -19.16 15.89
C LEU A 2 -9.98 -18.73 15.54
N ALA A 3 -9.61 -18.82 14.25
CA ALA A 3 -8.35 -18.27 13.79
C ALA A 3 -8.29 -16.79 14.16
N LYS A 4 -7.20 -16.35 14.79
CA LYS A 4 -6.98 -14.92 15.04
C LYS A 4 -7.06 -14.18 13.71
N LYS A 5 -8.03 -13.31 13.58
CA LYS A 5 -8.17 -12.44 12.43
C LYS A 5 -7.00 -11.46 12.47
N HIS A 6 -5.99 -11.68 11.65
CA HIS A 6 -4.89 -10.74 11.53
C HIS A 6 -5.40 -9.46 10.89
N GLY A 7 -5.35 -8.36 11.65
CA GLY A 7 -5.64 -7.02 11.14
C GLY A 7 -4.46 -6.44 10.35
N VAL A 8 -4.65 -5.25 9.79
CA VAL A 8 -3.55 -4.46 9.21
C VAL A 8 -2.59 -3.99 10.30
N ASP A 9 -1.33 -3.71 9.93
CA ASP A 9 -0.32 -3.24 10.87
C ASP A 9 -0.67 -1.88 11.46
N ILE A 10 -1.16 -0.97 10.62
CA ILE A 10 -1.62 0.36 11.04
C ILE A 10 -3.01 0.62 10.47
N LYS A 11 -3.92 1.03 11.35
CA LYS A 11 -5.26 1.47 10.96
C LYS A 11 -5.48 2.88 11.48
N LEU A 12 -5.64 3.82 10.54
CA LEU A 12 -6.01 5.19 10.85
C LEU A 12 -7.47 5.41 10.52
N VAL A 13 -8.17 6.10 11.41
CA VAL A 13 -9.58 6.47 11.24
C VAL A 13 -9.65 7.98 11.40
N GLY A 14 -10.28 8.66 10.43
CA GLY A 14 -10.36 10.11 10.43
C GLY A 14 -11.60 10.61 9.68
N GLY A 15 -11.54 11.89 9.29
CA GLY A 15 -12.65 12.55 8.63
C GLY A 15 -13.81 12.86 9.57
N LYS A 16 -14.88 13.46 9.02
CA LYS A 16 -16.11 13.74 9.76
C LYS A 16 -16.75 12.44 10.22
N ARG A 17 -17.05 12.33 11.54
CA ARG A 17 -17.67 11.16 12.16
C ARG A 17 -16.88 9.86 11.97
N ASN A 18 -15.53 9.94 11.87
CA ASN A 18 -14.66 8.78 11.67
C ASN A 18 -15.07 7.92 10.46
N SER A 19 -15.42 8.57 9.36
CA SER A 19 -15.91 7.92 8.14
C SER A 19 -14.81 7.62 7.11
N GLU A 20 -13.57 8.01 7.36
CA GLU A 20 -12.42 7.77 6.50
C GLU A 20 -11.47 6.76 7.14
N TYR A 21 -10.98 5.82 6.34
CA TYR A 21 -10.12 4.72 6.80
C TYR A 21 -8.84 4.67 5.98
N PHE A 22 -7.72 4.54 6.67
CA PHE A 22 -6.42 4.31 6.06
C PHE A 22 -5.79 3.06 6.67
N TYR A 23 -5.67 2.00 5.87
CA TYR A 23 -5.08 0.74 6.28
C TYR A 23 -3.69 0.60 5.67
N ILE A 24 -2.69 0.36 6.50
CA ILE A 24 -1.29 0.32 6.08
C ILE A 24 -0.67 -1.00 6.51
N GLU A 25 -0.04 -1.70 5.58
CA GLU A 25 0.82 -2.85 5.83
C GLU A 25 2.27 -2.42 5.72
N CYS A 26 3.08 -2.82 6.69
CA CYS A 26 4.49 -2.44 6.77
C CYS A 26 5.42 -3.61 6.49
N LYS A 27 6.48 -3.36 5.74
CA LYS A 27 7.60 -4.28 5.56
C LYS A 27 8.90 -3.50 5.66
N GLY A 28 9.56 -3.64 6.78
CA GLY A 28 10.81 -2.94 7.08
C GLY A 28 12.04 -3.57 6.44
N LYS A 29 13.18 -2.93 6.67
CA LYS A 29 14.48 -3.41 6.25
C LYS A 29 14.84 -4.71 6.98
N SER A 30 15.30 -5.71 6.23
CA SER A 30 15.93 -6.90 6.79
C SER A 30 17.44 -6.71 6.91
N TYR A 31 18.02 -7.19 8.00
CA TYR A 31 19.47 -7.18 8.26
C TYR A 31 20.11 -8.56 8.08
N ALA A 32 19.36 -9.53 7.56
CA ALA A 32 19.88 -10.86 7.25
C ALA A 32 20.96 -10.81 6.14
N LYS A 33 21.86 -11.79 6.10
CA LYS A 33 22.93 -11.87 5.09
C LYS A 33 22.40 -11.90 3.65
N SER A 34 21.20 -12.43 3.43
CA SER A 34 20.49 -12.48 2.14
C SER A 34 19.50 -11.31 1.94
N ALA A 35 19.67 -10.23 2.71
CA ALA A 35 18.67 -9.16 2.80
C ALA A 35 18.54 -8.32 1.52
N LYS A 36 19.52 -8.32 0.62
CA LYS A 36 19.54 -7.45 -0.55
C LYS A 36 18.30 -7.64 -1.43
N SER A 37 17.97 -8.89 -1.74
CA SER A 37 16.76 -9.24 -2.49
C SER A 37 15.49 -8.94 -1.67
N ILE A 38 15.46 -9.33 -0.40
CA ILE A 38 14.33 -9.13 0.51
C ILE A 38 14.00 -7.65 0.65
N ASN A 39 15.01 -6.80 0.79
CA ASN A 39 14.82 -5.36 0.93
C ASN A 39 14.24 -4.69 -0.32
N ARG A 40 14.51 -5.24 -1.49
CA ARG A 40 13.94 -4.75 -2.75
C ARG A 40 12.55 -5.32 -3.05
N GLU A 41 12.25 -6.52 -2.56
CA GLU A 41 11.01 -7.25 -2.88
C GLU A 41 9.97 -7.23 -1.76
N GLY A 42 10.26 -6.61 -0.63
CA GLY A 42 9.35 -6.54 0.51
C GLY A 42 7.96 -5.97 0.18
N TRP A 43 7.88 -5.12 -0.84
CA TRP A 43 6.62 -4.57 -1.31
C TRP A 43 5.65 -5.64 -1.82
N LEU A 44 6.14 -6.75 -2.36
CA LEU A 44 5.29 -7.87 -2.81
C LEU A 44 4.55 -8.50 -1.64
N TYR A 45 5.24 -8.69 -0.51
CA TYR A 45 4.63 -9.18 0.72
C TYR A 45 3.57 -8.22 1.26
N ALA A 46 3.93 -6.96 1.38
CA ALA A 46 3.01 -5.94 1.90
C ALA A 46 1.79 -5.77 0.98
N LEU A 47 1.99 -5.77 -0.34
CA LEU A 47 0.91 -5.69 -1.32
C LEU A 47 -0.03 -6.89 -1.22
N GLY A 48 0.51 -8.10 -1.15
CA GLY A 48 -0.29 -9.30 -0.98
C GLY A 48 -1.13 -9.27 0.29
N GLN A 49 -0.56 -8.82 1.39
CA GLN A 49 -1.27 -8.68 2.66
C GLN A 49 -2.35 -7.61 2.61
N ILE A 50 -2.05 -6.42 2.09
CA ILE A 50 -3.05 -5.34 2.05
C ILE A 50 -4.24 -5.70 1.15
N ILE A 51 -4.02 -6.38 0.04
CA ILE A 51 -5.09 -6.82 -0.86
C ILE A 51 -6.09 -7.72 -0.12
N THR A 52 -5.61 -8.62 0.73
CA THR A 52 -6.48 -9.53 1.50
C THR A 52 -7.28 -8.81 2.59
N ARG A 53 -6.92 -7.58 2.90
CA ARG A 53 -7.55 -6.77 3.94
C ARG A 53 -8.39 -5.61 3.40
N MET A 54 -8.49 -5.50 2.07
CA MET A 54 -9.31 -4.47 1.44
C MET A 54 -10.79 -4.72 1.73
N ASP A 55 -11.49 -3.64 2.08
CA ASP A 55 -12.92 -3.72 2.33
C ASP A 55 -13.68 -3.76 1.01
N VAL A 56 -14.52 -4.77 0.83
CA VAL A 56 -15.34 -4.92 -0.38
C VAL A 56 -16.32 -3.76 -0.58
N LYS A 57 -16.67 -3.05 0.48
CA LYS A 57 -17.51 -1.85 0.44
C LYS A 57 -16.88 -0.68 -0.30
N ARG A 58 -15.55 -0.73 -0.52
CA ARG A 58 -14.85 0.27 -1.30
C ARG A 58 -15.32 0.32 -2.75
N TYR A 59 -15.78 -0.79 -3.28
CA TYR A 59 -16.12 -0.90 -4.69
C TYR A 59 -17.60 -1.20 -4.87
N SER A 60 -18.23 -0.49 -5.81
CA SER A 60 -19.52 -0.87 -6.34
C SER A 60 -19.29 -1.72 -7.58
N VAL A 61 -19.91 -2.88 -7.61
CA VAL A 61 -19.77 -3.84 -8.72
C VAL A 61 -21.08 -3.92 -9.48
N SER A 62 -21.00 -3.79 -10.80
CA SER A 62 -22.16 -3.96 -11.66
C SER A 62 -22.69 -5.39 -11.57
N LYS A 63 -23.99 -5.54 -11.34
CA LYS A 63 -24.66 -6.86 -11.28
C LYS A 63 -24.74 -7.54 -12.66
N THR A 64 -24.59 -6.76 -13.72
CA THR A 64 -24.75 -7.25 -15.10
C THR A 64 -23.48 -7.90 -15.64
N ASP A 65 -22.32 -7.24 -15.48
CA ASP A 65 -21.06 -7.67 -16.08
C ASP A 65 -19.90 -7.85 -15.09
N GLY A 66 -20.16 -7.64 -13.79
CA GLY A 66 -19.16 -7.78 -12.75
C GLY A 66 -18.07 -6.70 -12.71
N ARG A 67 -18.19 -5.66 -13.53
CA ARG A 67 -17.22 -4.57 -13.57
C ARG A 67 -17.38 -3.63 -12.37
N ILE A 68 -16.28 -3.04 -11.98
CA ILE A 68 -16.28 -1.98 -10.95
C ILE A 68 -16.97 -0.74 -11.54
N SER A 69 -18.10 -0.35 -10.95
CA SER A 69 -18.91 0.80 -11.37
C SER A 69 -18.66 2.06 -10.54
N GLY A 70 -17.98 1.93 -9.39
CA GLY A 70 -17.69 3.05 -8.53
C GLY A 70 -16.65 2.73 -7.47
N ILE A 71 -16.06 3.76 -6.88
CA ILE A 71 -15.05 3.65 -5.84
C ILE A 71 -15.49 4.49 -4.63
N ASN A 72 -15.48 3.89 -3.45
CA ASN A 72 -15.67 4.62 -2.21
C ASN A 72 -14.32 5.15 -1.72
N HIS A 73 -14.08 6.44 -1.90
CA HIS A 73 -12.83 7.11 -1.52
C HIS A 73 -12.61 7.24 -0.01
N ALA A 74 -13.55 6.81 0.81
CA ALA A 74 -13.38 6.75 2.26
C ALA A 74 -12.32 5.71 2.68
N TYR A 75 -12.04 4.71 1.84
CA TYR A 75 -11.06 3.66 2.10
C TYR A 75 -9.79 3.90 1.31
N LYS A 76 -8.69 4.12 2.03
CA LYS A 76 -7.33 4.27 1.46
C LYS A 76 -6.45 3.14 1.97
N TYR A 77 -5.52 2.70 1.15
CA TYR A 77 -4.60 1.63 1.47
C TYR A 77 -3.16 2.07 1.26
N GLY A 78 -2.27 1.65 2.14
CA GLY A 78 -0.88 2.05 2.10
C GLY A 78 0.08 0.90 2.33
N LEU A 79 1.28 1.06 1.78
CA LEU A 79 2.42 0.21 2.03
C LEU A 79 3.49 1.04 2.74
N GLY A 80 3.86 0.64 3.95
CA GLY A 80 5.01 1.19 4.66
C GLY A 80 6.25 0.37 4.32
N LEU A 81 7.19 0.94 3.57
CA LEU A 81 8.28 0.18 2.97
C LEU A 81 9.65 0.83 3.24
N TYR A 82 10.67 -0.01 3.36
CA TYR A 82 12.05 0.44 3.20
C TYR A 82 12.25 1.06 1.81
N TRP A 83 13.02 2.12 1.71
CA TRP A 83 13.08 2.96 0.50
C TRP A 83 13.43 2.20 -0.79
N GLU A 84 14.32 1.20 -0.74
CA GLU A 84 14.66 0.40 -1.93
C GLU A 84 13.43 -0.37 -2.45
N SER A 85 12.65 -0.93 -1.55
CA SER A 85 11.40 -1.61 -1.89
C SER A 85 10.36 -0.64 -2.42
N ALA A 86 10.24 0.53 -1.80
CA ALA A 86 9.34 1.60 -2.26
C ALA A 86 9.68 2.06 -3.68
N GLN A 87 10.97 2.23 -3.98
CA GLN A 87 11.45 2.60 -5.32
C GLN A 87 11.02 1.58 -6.38
N VAL A 88 11.18 0.30 -6.08
CA VAL A 88 10.79 -0.78 -6.99
C VAL A 88 9.26 -0.81 -7.18
N ALA A 89 8.50 -0.70 -6.09
CA ALA A 89 7.04 -0.70 -6.12
C ALA A 89 6.49 0.45 -6.96
N LEU A 90 6.99 1.65 -6.76
CA LEU A 90 6.58 2.84 -7.52
C LEU A 90 6.82 2.69 -9.01
N ARG A 91 7.92 2.07 -9.40
CA ARG A 91 8.24 1.83 -10.81
C ARG A 91 7.36 0.73 -11.41
N ARG A 92 7.12 -0.35 -10.67
CA ARG A 92 6.50 -1.57 -11.21
C ARG A 92 4.98 -1.60 -11.13
N ILE A 93 4.38 -0.93 -10.15
CA ILE A 93 2.91 -0.88 -10.06
C ILE A 93 2.42 0.23 -10.98
N PRO A 94 1.56 -0.08 -11.97
CA PRO A 94 1.00 0.95 -12.84
C PRO A 94 0.19 1.98 -12.07
N LYS A 95 0.26 3.23 -12.50
CA LYS A 95 -0.51 4.34 -11.91
C LYS A 95 -2.00 4.04 -11.84
N GLU A 96 -2.56 3.50 -12.92
CA GLU A 96 -3.99 3.18 -13.03
C GLU A 96 -4.40 2.14 -11.97
N VAL A 97 -3.56 1.14 -11.73
CA VAL A 97 -3.80 0.14 -10.68
C VAL A 97 -3.76 0.78 -9.30
N ALA A 98 -2.75 1.61 -9.04
CA ALA A 98 -2.64 2.32 -7.76
C ALA A 98 -3.84 3.24 -7.51
N GLU A 99 -4.31 3.93 -8.54
CA GLU A 99 -5.48 4.80 -8.44
C GLU A 99 -6.78 4.02 -8.16
N VAL A 100 -7.01 2.91 -8.86
CA VAL A 100 -8.17 2.03 -8.62
C VAL A 100 -8.13 1.48 -7.19
N LEU A 101 -6.99 1.03 -6.72
CA LEU A 101 -6.83 0.49 -5.37
C LEU A 101 -6.75 1.59 -4.30
N CYS A 102 -6.61 2.85 -4.68
CA CYS A 102 -6.27 3.95 -3.77
C CYS A 102 -5.04 3.63 -2.92
N LEU A 103 -4.00 3.16 -3.58
CA LEU A 103 -2.78 2.67 -2.97
C LEU A 103 -1.76 3.79 -2.81
N HIS A 104 -1.22 3.93 -1.61
CA HIS A 104 -0.22 4.93 -1.24
C HIS A 104 1.05 4.21 -0.78
N ILE A 105 2.18 4.89 -0.83
CA ILE A 105 3.43 4.38 -0.25
C ILE A 105 3.99 5.38 0.76
N PHE A 106 4.41 4.84 1.90
CA PHE A 106 5.23 5.51 2.89
C PHE A 106 6.62 4.87 2.85
N SER A 107 7.60 5.60 2.33
CA SER A 107 8.97 5.12 2.20
C SER A 107 9.80 5.59 3.39
N VAL A 108 10.53 4.68 4.00
CA VAL A 108 11.42 4.99 5.13
C VAL A 108 12.87 4.81 4.68
N ASN A 109 13.67 5.88 4.79
CA ASN A 109 15.10 5.83 4.45
C ASN A 109 15.96 5.36 5.63
N ASP A 110 17.27 5.25 5.40
CA ASP A 110 18.21 4.78 6.42
C ASP A 110 18.34 5.74 7.62
N ASP A 111 17.95 7.00 7.46
CA ASP A 111 17.93 8.00 8.52
C ASP A 111 16.59 7.99 9.31
N GLY A 112 15.67 7.10 8.94
CA GLY A 112 14.35 7.01 9.55
C GLY A 112 13.35 8.06 9.07
N LYS A 113 13.70 8.84 8.05
CA LYS A 113 12.79 9.83 7.45
C LYS A 113 11.76 9.14 6.55
N VAL A 114 10.53 9.63 6.60
CA VAL A 114 9.41 9.10 5.84
C VAL A 114 9.10 10.02 4.67
N LYS A 115 8.99 9.44 3.47
CA LYS A 115 8.49 10.10 2.26
C LYS A 115 7.17 9.47 1.85
N TYR A 116 6.23 10.30 1.45
CA TYR A 116 4.87 9.92 1.10
C TYR A 116 4.65 10.03 -0.40
N PHE A 117 4.08 8.97 -0.97
CA PHE A 117 3.76 8.89 -2.39
C PHE A 117 2.27 8.55 -2.57
N THR A 118 1.57 9.39 -3.31
CA THR A 118 0.16 9.22 -3.64
C THR A 118 -0.03 8.26 -4.82
N PRO A 119 -1.25 7.74 -5.07
CA PRO A 119 -1.50 6.85 -6.21
C PRO A 119 -1.06 7.42 -7.56
N SER A 120 -1.20 8.73 -7.76
CA SER A 120 -0.80 9.39 -9.02
C SER A 120 0.71 9.41 -9.28
N MET A 121 1.51 9.11 -8.28
CA MET A 121 2.97 9.08 -8.37
C MET A 121 3.52 7.70 -8.75
N PHE A 122 2.69 6.71 -8.91
CA PHE A 122 3.08 5.36 -9.33
C PHE A 122 3.34 5.27 -10.83
N GLY A 123 3.94 4.15 -11.26
CA GLY A 123 4.28 3.88 -12.66
C GLY A 123 5.42 4.74 -13.19
N LYS A 124 6.30 5.21 -12.32
CA LYS A 124 7.37 6.14 -12.62
C LYS A 124 8.65 5.77 -11.87
N GLU A 125 9.79 5.92 -12.53
CA GLU A 125 11.09 5.73 -11.89
C GLU A 125 11.53 7.02 -11.18
N TYR A 126 11.96 6.88 -9.94
CA TYR A 126 12.48 7.98 -9.11
C TYR A 126 13.93 7.72 -8.72
N ASN A 127 14.74 8.77 -8.71
CA ASN A 127 16.09 8.72 -8.21
C ASN A 127 16.12 8.54 -6.69
N LYS A 128 17.25 8.04 -6.18
CA LYS A 128 17.47 7.80 -4.74
C LYS A 128 17.16 9.03 -3.87
N GLU A 129 17.43 10.23 -4.37
CA GLU A 129 17.23 11.48 -3.64
C GLU A 129 15.77 11.76 -3.30
N LYS A 130 14.82 11.12 -4.00
CA LYS A 130 13.38 11.22 -3.69
C LYS A 130 13.00 10.48 -2.41
N PHE A 131 13.86 9.60 -1.96
CA PHE A 131 13.67 8.75 -0.78
C PHE A 131 14.61 9.16 0.36
#